data_7ac4c9de61f977698a97c95603f5af65
#
_entry.id   7ac4c9de61f977698a97c95603f5af65
#
_cell.length_a   1.000
_cell.length_b   1.000
_cell.length_c   1.000
_cell.angle_alpha   90.00
_cell.angle_beta   90.00
_cell.angle_gamma   90.00
#
_symmetry.space_group_name_H-M   'P 1'
#
loop_
_entity.id
_entity.type
_entity.pdbx_description
1 polymer ?
#
loop_
_entity_poly.entity_id
_entity_poly.type
_entity_poly.pdbx_seq_one_letter_code
_entity_poly.pdbx_strand_id
1 'polypeptide(L)'
;YVIKTRFTASKGFDVESKRGGGGYIKIVKYQYSARHEFLTALYQKVPANLSSKAAHDIVQLLFDEKVLTEREGNLLLLVITDGAISPFTRGIMMKSIINRLDRDDEI
;
A
#
# COMPACT_ATOMS: atom_id res chain seq x y z
N TYR A 1 -1.17 13.14 10.80
CA TYR A 1 -1.77 11.93 10.27
C TYR A 1 -1.04 10.72 10.81
N VAL A 2 -1.81 9.73 11.19
CA VAL A 2 -1.27 8.50 11.70
C VAL A 2 -1.99 7.34 11.06
N ILE A 3 -1.29 6.26 10.87
CA ILE A 3 -1.88 5.05 10.32
C ILE A 3 -2.70 4.41 11.43
N LYS A 4 -3.93 4.02 11.10
CA LYS A 4 -4.79 3.37 12.05
C LYS A 4 -4.67 1.88 11.92
N THR A 5 -4.39 1.20 13.01
CA THR A 5 -4.29 -0.24 12.94
C THR A 5 -5.67 -0.80 13.13
N ARG A 6 -6.39 -1.08 12.11
CA ARG A 6 -7.69 -1.54 12.23
C ARG A 6 -7.73 -2.93 12.01
N PHE A 7 -8.64 -3.66 12.57
CA PHE A 7 -8.79 -4.96 12.49
C PHE A 7 -9.50 -5.44 11.39
N THR A 8 -10.03 -4.53 10.66
CA THR A 8 -10.78 -4.94 9.56
C THR A 8 -10.02 -5.68 8.53
N ALA A 9 -8.80 -5.37 8.37
CA ALA A 9 -8.04 -6.04 7.37
C ALA A 9 -7.91 -7.51 7.69
N SER A 10 -7.86 -7.82 8.92
CA SER A 10 -7.65 -9.18 9.28
C SER A 10 -8.87 -10.02 9.06
N LYS A 11 -10.05 -9.42 8.92
CA LYS A 11 -11.16 -10.20 8.73
C LYS A 11 -11.12 -10.98 7.50
N GLY A 12 -10.75 -10.43 6.43
CA GLY A 12 -10.73 -11.11 5.17
C GLY A 12 -9.67 -12.16 5.12
N PHE A 13 -8.55 -11.83 5.70
CA PHE A 13 -7.49 -12.75 5.67
C PHE A 13 -7.78 -13.94 6.50
N ASP A 14 -8.42 -13.79 7.64
CA ASP A 14 -8.72 -14.89 8.48
C ASP A 14 -9.59 -15.87 7.75
N VAL A 15 -10.53 -15.38 7.02
CA VAL A 15 -11.43 -16.25 6.32
C VAL A 15 -10.70 -17.08 5.33
N GLU A 16 -9.82 -16.44 4.59
CA GLU A 16 -9.11 -17.15 3.64
C GLU A 16 -8.14 -18.12 4.17
N SER A 17 -7.46 -17.79 5.22
CA SER A 17 -6.47 -18.69 5.73
C SER A 17 -7.12 -19.93 6.30
N LYS A 18 -8.37 -19.84 6.69
CA LYS A 18 -8.97 -20.95 7.24
C LYS A 18 -9.32 -21.93 6.24
N ARG A 19 -9.35 -21.55 4.99
CA ARG A 19 -9.77 -22.39 4.03
C ARG A 19 -8.90 -23.48 3.71
N GLY A 20 -7.88 -23.68 4.10
CA GLY A 20 -7.28 -24.77 3.76
C GLY A 20 -5.91 -24.97 3.76
N GLY A 21 -5.44 -25.91 4.42
CA GLY A 21 -4.09 -26.15 4.52
C GLY A 21 -3.44 -26.52 3.22
N GLY A 22 -4.14 -27.28 2.45
CA GLY A 22 -3.54 -27.74 1.23
C GLY A 22 -3.22 -26.62 0.26
N GLY A 23 -3.92 -25.55 0.43
CA GLY A 23 -3.73 -24.44 -0.47
C GLY A 23 -2.74 -23.43 0.01
N TYR A 24 -2.06 -23.71 1.12
CA TYR A 24 -1.15 -22.77 1.67
C TYR A 24 -0.12 -22.24 0.69
N ILE A 25 0.53 -23.06 -0.03
CA ILE A 25 1.54 -22.63 -0.97
C ILE A 25 0.91 -21.84 -2.11
N LYS A 26 -0.27 -22.24 -2.53
CA LYS A 26 -0.93 -21.56 -3.57
C LYS A 26 -1.32 -20.18 -3.12
N ILE A 27 -1.75 -20.03 -1.87
CA ILE A 27 -2.15 -18.76 -1.33
C ILE A 27 -0.98 -17.79 -1.34
N VAL A 28 0.19 -18.24 -0.96
CA VAL A 28 1.35 -17.39 -0.93
C VAL A 28 1.68 -16.90 -2.34
N LYS A 29 1.65 -17.80 -3.31
CA LYS A 29 1.95 -17.45 -4.66
C LYS A 29 0.93 -16.47 -5.20
N TYR A 30 -0.33 -16.72 -4.84
CA TYR A 30 -1.39 -15.87 -5.31
C TYR A 30 -1.27 -14.49 -4.70
N GLN A 31 -0.88 -14.36 -3.44
CA GLN A 31 -0.70 -13.09 -2.82
C GLN A 31 0.39 -12.28 -3.49
N TYR A 32 1.46 -12.96 -3.92
CA TYR A 32 2.54 -12.29 -4.56
C TYR A 32 2.07 -11.69 -5.88
N SER A 33 1.31 -12.45 -6.66
CA SER A 33 0.79 -11.99 -7.91
C SER A 33 -0.22 -10.89 -7.68
N ALA A 34 -1.08 -11.05 -6.68
CA ALA A 34 -2.08 -10.06 -6.36
C ALA A 34 -1.44 -8.76 -5.90
N ARG A 35 -0.32 -8.85 -5.20
CA ARG A 35 0.36 -7.66 -4.74
C ARG A 35 0.88 -6.85 -5.92
N HIS A 36 1.47 -7.51 -6.89
CA HIS A 36 1.98 -6.84 -8.07
C HIS A 36 0.82 -6.17 -8.82
N GLU A 37 -0.29 -6.87 -8.99
CA GLU A 37 -1.44 -6.33 -9.67
C GLU A 37 -2.04 -5.15 -8.92
N PHE A 38 -2.07 -5.27 -7.60
CA PHE A 38 -2.60 -4.22 -6.75
C PHE A 38 -1.75 -2.96 -6.91
N LEU A 39 -0.44 -3.11 -6.84
CA LEU A 39 0.45 -1.96 -6.94
C LEU A 39 0.41 -1.33 -8.33
N THR A 40 0.29 -2.14 -9.36
CA THR A 40 0.18 -1.64 -10.72
C THR A 40 -1.10 -0.83 -10.88
N ALA A 41 -2.21 -1.34 -10.38
CA ALA A 41 -3.47 -0.64 -10.47
C ALA A 41 -3.44 0.65 -9.66
N LEU A 42 -2.83 0.62 -8.49
CA LEU A 42 -2.74 1.78 -7.64
C LEU A 42 -1.91 2.86 -8.31
N TYR A 43 -0.80 2.48 -8.92
CA TYR A 43 0.07 3.41 -9.61
C TYR A 43 -0.71 4.18 -10.67
N GLN A 44 -1.57 3.49 -11.38
CA GLN A 44 -2.33 4.13 -12.44
C GLN A 44 -3.41 5.06 -11.92
N LYS A 45 -3.80 4.89 -10.68
CA LYS A 45 -4.85 5.73 -10.11
C LYS A 45 -4.34 6.97 -9.40
N VAL A 46 -3.03 7.12 -9.29
CA VAL A 46 -2.48 8.30 -8.63
C VAL A 46 -2.66 9.49 -9.56
N PRO A 47 -3.37 10.54 -9.14
CA PRO A 47 -3.60 11.69 -10.03
C PRO A 47 -2.36 12.56 -10.15
N ALA A 48 -2.34 13.41 -11.15
CA ALA A 48 -1.22 14.30 -11.37
C ALA A 48 -1.06 15.26 -10.19
N ASN A 49 -2.18 15.68 -9.59
CA ASN A 49 -2.13 16.55 -8.42
C ASN A 49 -2.72 15.79 -7.25
N LEU A 50 -1.87 15.38 -6.35
CA LEU A 50 -2.28 14.56 -5.22
C LEU A 50 -2.37 15.38 -3.96
N SER A 51 -3.56 15.43 -3.36
CA SER A 51 -3.73 16.19 -2.12
C SER A 51 -3.15 15.40 -0.94
N SER A 52 -2.93 16.10 0.15
CA SER A 52 -2.43 15.45 1.37
C SER A 52 -3.39 14.38 1.83
N LYS A 53 -4.69 14.66 1.74
CA LYS A 53 -5.68 13.70 2.19
C LYS A 53 -5.66 12.45 1.33
N ALA A 54 -5.59 12.63 0.03
CA ALA A 54 -5.54 11.49 -0.87
C ALA A 54 -4.26 10.70 -0.68
N ALA A 55 -3.15 11.39 -0.41
CA ALA A 55 -1.89 10.71 -0.13
C ALA A 55 -2.00 9.88 1.14
N HIS A 56 -2.66 10.44 2.17
CA HIS A 56 -2.86 9.70 3.41
C HIS A 56 -3.68 8.44 3.13
N ASP A 57 -4.71 8.56 2.32
CA ASP A 57 -5.57 7.41 2.01
C ASP A 57 -4.78 6.32 1.29
N ILE A 58 -3.90 6.71 0.39
CA ILE A 58 -3.09 5.74 -0.35
C ILE A 58 -2.12 5.03 0.60
N VAL A 59 -1.48 5.77 1.49
CA VAL A 59 -0.55 5.16 2.43
C VAL A 59 -1.30 4.23 3.38
N GLN A 60 -2.49 4.64 3.81
CA GLN A 60 -3.31 3.80 4.68
C GLN A 60 -3.66 2.49 3.97
N LEU A 61 -3.99 2.59 2.69
CA LEU A 61 -4.32 1.42 1.90
C LEU A 61 -3.11 0.50 1.79
N LEU A 62 -1.93 1.06 1.54
CA LEU A 62 -0.72 0.26 1.45
C LEU A 62 -0.45 -0.47 2.77
N PHE A 63 -0.72 0.20 3.88
CA PHE A 63 -0.55 -0.43 5.18
C PHE A 63 -1.60 -1.54 5.37
N ASP A 64 -2.84 -1.27 5.01
CA ASP A 64 -3.91 -2.24 5.19
C ASP A 64 -3.67 -3.49 4.34
N GLU A 65 -3.05 -3.33 3.19
CA GLU A 65 -2.75 -4.46 2.33
C GLU A 65 -1.40 -5.09 2.67
N LYS A 66 -0.82 -4.67 3.78
CA LYS A 66 0.42 -5.22 4.29
C LYS A 66 1.63 -5.03 3.39
N VAL A 67 1.59 -4.03 2.55
CA VAL A 67 2.74 -3.67 1.74
C VAL A 67 3.72 -2.88 2.59
N LEU A 68 3.20 -2.08 3.53
CA LEU A 68 4.02 -1.30 4.43
C LEU A 68 3.75 -1.69 5.87
N THR A 69 4.77 -1.62 6.72
CA THR A 69 4.56 -1.79 8.14
C THR A 69 3.98 -0.49 8.69
N GLU A 70 3.51 -0.50 9.92
CA GLU A 70 2.97 0.68 10.55
C GLU A 70 4.04 1.76 10.63
N ARG A 71 5.25 1.39 10.99
CA ARG A 71 6.33 2.34 11.11
C ARG A 71 6.67 2.97 9.76
N GLU A 72 6.74 2.15 8.73
CA GLU A 72 7.04 2.64 7.39
C GLU A 72 5.94 3.59 6.93
N GLY A 73 4.69 3.23 7.18
CA GLY A 73 3.58 4.07 6.78
C GLY A 73 3.58 5.40 7.49
N ASN A 74 3.87 5.41 8.78
CA ASN A 74 3.89 6.65 9.54
C ASN A 74 5.04 7.55 9.12
N LEU A 75 6.19 6.98 8.82
CA LEU A 75 7.32 7.78 8.34
C LEU A 75 7.03 8.37 6.97
N LEU A 76 6.40 7.57 6.13
CA LEU A 76 6.06 8.04 4.80
C LEU A 76 5.03 9.16 4.88
N LEU A 77 4.05 9.03 5.77
CA LEU A 77 3.05 10.07 5.93
C LEU A 77 3.67 11.39 6.37
N LEU A 78 4.64 11.32 7.27
CA LEU A 78 5.29 12.51 7.75
C LEU A 78 5.88 13.31 6.61
N VAL A 79 6.45 12.63 5.63
CA VAL A 79 7.09 13.28 4.50
C VAL A 79 6.09 13.65 3.42
N ILE A 80 5.25 12.73 3.03
CA ILE A 80 4.39 12.92 1.86
C ILE A 80 3.27 13.93 2.08
N THR A 81 2.88 14.15 3.33
CA THR A 81 1.83 15.12 3.62
C THR A 81 2.38 16.47 4.08
N ASP A 82 3.67 16.67 3.94
CA ASP A 82 4.27 17.93 4.32
C ASP A 82 3.68 19.04 3.46
N GLY A 83 3.30 20.15 4.09
CA GLY A 83 2.68 21.24 3.39
C GLY A 83 3.58 21.96 2.41
N ALA A 84 4.88 21.76 2.53
CA ALA A 84 5.83 22.40 1.60
C ALA A 84 5.86 21.70 0.25
N ILE A 85 5.27 20.51 0.16
CA ILE A 85 5.27 19.75 -1.09
C ILE A 85 4.03 20.11 -1.89
N SER A 86 4.21 20.47 -3.15
CA SER A 86 3.06 20.79 -3.99
C SER A 86 2.31 19.51 -4.35
N PRO A 87 1.03 19.63 -4.68
CA PRO A 87 0.27 18.44 -5.07
C PRO A 87 0.86 17.74 -6.29
N PHE A 88 1.43 18.48 -7.20
CA PHE A 88 2.03 17.89 -8.39
C PHE A 88 3.25 17.07 -8.00
N THR A 89 4.10 17.63 -7.16
CA THR A 89 5.29 16.93 -6.68
C THR A 89 4.88 15.71 -5.86
N ARG A 90 3.86 15.86 -5.05
CA ARG A 90 3.38 14.76 -4.22
C ARG A 90 2.91 13.60 -5.07
N GLY A 91 2.25 13.89 -6.19
CA GLY A 91 1.82 12.84 -7.10
C GLY A 91 2.99 12.08 -7.70
N ILE A 92 4.02 12.81 -8.11
CA ILE A 92 5.20 12.19 -8.67
C ILE A 92 5.90 11.33 -7.62
N MET A 93 6.02 11.84 -6.40
CA MET A 93 6.66 11.11 -5.33
C MET A 93 5.90 9.83 -5.01
N MET A 94 4.57 9.91 -4.96
CA MET A 94 3.77 8.74 -4.64
C MET A 94 3.93 7.67 -5.71
N LYS A 95 3.96 8.06 -6.97
CA LYS A 95 4.14 7.08 -8.05
C LYS A 95 5.51 6.41 -7.94
N SER A 96 6.54 7.19 -7.60
CA SER A 96 7.86 6.64 -7.44
C SER A 96 7.91 5.64 -6.29
N ILE A 97 7.22 5.95 -5.21
CA ILE A 97 7.18 5.07 -4.06
C ILE A 97 6.49 3.75 -4.41
N ILE A 98 5.36 3.84 -5.08
CA ILE A 98 4.61 2.62 -5.45
C ILE A 98 5.45 1.77 -6.40
N ASN A 99 6.11 2.41 -7.34
CA ASN A 99 6.92 1.69 -8.29
C ASN A 99 8.09 0.98 -7.60
N ARG A 100 8.70 1.62 -6.62
CA ARG A 100 9.78 1.00 -5.89
C ARG A 100 9.31 -0.16 -5.04
N LEU A 101 8.14 -0.01 -4.41
CA LEU A 101 7.60 -1.08 -3.59
C LEU A 101 7.34 -2.33 -4.44
N ASP A 102 6.87 -2.11 -5.67
CA ASP A 102 6.61 -3.22 -6.56
C ASP A 102 7.90 -3.93 -6.93
N ARG A 103 8.95 -3.15 -7.14
CA ARG A 103 10.22 -3.73 -7.54
C ARG A 103 10.96 -4.44 -6.42
N ASP A 104 10.66 -4.11 -5.18
CA ASP A 104 11.32 -4.76 -4.07
C ASP A 104 11.00 -6.25 -4.06
N ASP A 105 9.90 -6.65 -4.66
CA ASP A 105 9.53 -8.04 -4.67
C ASP A 105 10.40 -8.85 -5.62
N GLU A 106 11.11 -8.20 -6.47
CA GLU A 106 11.91 -8.90 -7.44
C GLU A 106 13.28 -9.30 -6.93
N ILE A 107 13.62 -8.87 -5.76
CA ILE A 107 14.89 -9.22 -5.19
C ILE A 107 14.78 -10.46 -4.34
#